data_eae57204d9f4636672fbda6415eadcec
#
_entry.id   eae57204d9f4636672fbda6415eadcec
#
_cell.length_a   1.000
_cell.length_b   1.000
_cell.length_c   1.000
_cell.angle_alpha   90.00
_cell.angle_beta   90.00
_cell.angle_gamma   90.00
#
_symmetry.space_group_name_H-M   'P 1'
#
loop_
_entity.id
_entity.type
_entity.pdbx_description
1 polymer ?
#
loop_
_entity_poly.entity_id
_entity_poly.type
_entity_poly.pdbx_seq_one_letter_code
_entity_poly.pdbx_strand_id
1 'polypeptide(L)'
;MIALIAATEIETALLRESLTSKAMTRCGRYELAKGRINGKLASLLHTGVGKVNAALATEALLSVRKPVAVILFGCGGAYPDRDLRIGDVALASEEIYGDEGVMTPAGFLNMQKIGFPLCSNDDA
;
A
#
# COMPACT_ATOMS: atom_id res chain seq x y z
N MET A 1 -7.39 2.66 15.00
CA MET A 1 -7.84 1.90 13.81
C MET A 1 -6.66 1.73 12.88
N ILE A 2 -6.40 0.51 12.40
CA ILE A 2 -5.40 0.23 11.36
C ILE A 2 -6.11 0.32 10.01
N ALA A 3 -5.48 0.97 9.03
CA ALA A 3 -5.95 0.98 7.66
C ALA A 3 -5.18 -0.06 6.84
N LEU A 4 -5.91 -0.96 6.19
CA LEU A 4 -5.42 -1.98 5.29
C LEU A 4 -5.75 -1.53 3.87
N ILE A 5 -4.76 -1.45 3.01
CA ILE A 5 -4.89 -0.96 1.64
C ILE A 5 -4.36 -2.03 0.68
N ALA A 6 -5.14 -2.35 -0.33
CA ALA A 6 -4.74 -3.24 -1.40
C ALA A 6 -5.21 -2.70 -2.76
N ALA A 7 -4.61 -3.14 -3.84
CA ALA A 7 -4.99 -2.70 -5.17
C ALA A 7 -6.36 -3.24 -5.59
N THR A 8 -6.65 -4.49 -5.30
CA THR A 8 -7.81 -5.22 -5.81
C THR A 8 -8.58 -5.98 -4.74
N GLU A 9 -9.82 -6.32 -5.02
CA GLU A 9 -10.66 -7.12 -4.14
C GLU A 9 -10.17 -8.57 -4.01
N ILE A 10 -9.52 -9.11 -5.02
CA ILE A 10 -9.02 -10.49 -5.03
C ILE A 10 -7.95 -10.66 -3.94
N GLU A 11 -7.07 -9.68 -3.76
CA GLU A 11 -6.01 -9.70 -2.76
C GLU A 11 -6.54 -9.68 -1.32
N THR A 12 -7.77 -9.27 -1.13
CA THR A 12 -8.38 -9.06 0.19
C THR A 12 -9.48 -10.04 0.54
N ALA A 13 -9.77 -11.02 -0.31
CA ALA A 13 -10.94 -11.89 -0.14
C ALA A 13 -11.01 -12.53 1.25
N LEU A 14 -9.92 -13.17 1.70
CA LEU A 14 -9.86 -13.82 3.02
C LEU A 14 -9.95 -12.81 4.19
N LEU A 15 -9.36 -11.62 4.03
CA LEU A 15 -9.46 -10.57 5.04
C LEU A 15 -10.87 -10.01 5.15
N ARG A 16 -11.58 -9.89 4.03
CA ARG A 16 -12.98 -9.45 4.00
C ARG A 16 -13.89 -10.46 4.72
N GLU A 17 -13.61 -11.75 4.59
CA GLU A 17 -14.33 -12.80 5.31
C GLU A 17 -14.07 -12.74 6.82
N SER A 18 -12.83 -12.50 7.22
CA SER A 18 -12.43 -12.42 8.63
C SER A 18 -12.86 -11.12 9.33
N LEU A 19 -13.31 -10.12 8.57
CA LEU A 19 -13.78 -8.84 9.12
C LEU A 19 -15.14 -9.02 9.81
N THR A 20 -15.21 -8.81 11.12
CA THR A 20 -16.43 -8.86 11.91
C THR A 20 -17.01 -7.45 12.13
N SER A 21 -18.32 -7.36 12.49
CA SER A 21 -19.00 -6.08 12.72
C SER A 21 -18.84 -5.11 11.53
N LYS A 22 -19.05 -5.64 10.33
CA LYS A 22 -18.83 -4.90 9.08
C LYS A 22 -19.76 -3.71 8.94
N ALA A 23 -19.21 -2.58 8.54
CA ALA A 23 -19.96 -1.40 8.13
C ALA A 23 -19.26 -0.80 6.89
N MET A 24 -20.05 -0.41 5.90
CA MET A 24 -19.55 0.29 4.74
C MET A 24 -19.68 1.79 4.94
N THR A 25 -18.66 2.53 4.55
CA THR A 25 -18.61 4.00 4.55
C THR A 25 -17.83 4.46 3.33
N ARG A 26 -17.59 5.75 3.20
CA ARG A 26 -16.81 6.31 2.08
C ARG A 26 -15.72 7.23 2.56
N CYS A 27 -14.65 7.31 1.77
CA CYS A 27 -13.65 8.35 1.80
C CYS A 27 -13.51 8.89 0.37
N GLY A 28 -13.99 10.12 0.14
CA GLY A 28 -14.15 10.64 -1.21
C GLY A 28 -15.03 9.70 -2.07
N ARG A 29 -14.52 9.31 -3.23
CA ARG A 29 -15.19 8.36 -4.15
C ARG A 29 -15.01 6.89 -3.79
N TYR A 30 -14.13 6.57 -2.85
CA TYR A 30 -13.77 5.20 -2.52
C TYR A 30 -14.68 4.62 -1.44
N GLU A 31 -15.03 3.34 -1.57
CA GLU A 31 -15.70 2.59 -0.54
C GLU A 31 -14.69 2.11 0.51
N LEU A 32 -15.06 2.23 1.77
CA LEU A 32 -14.25 1.84 2.91
C LEU A 32 -15.02 0.84 3.76
N ALA A 33 -14.58 -0.41 3.76
CA ALA A 33 -15.10 -1.41 4.67
C ALA A 33 -14.45 -1.22 6.05
N LYS A 34 -15.26 -1.10 7.09
CA LYS A 34 -14.81 -1.03 8.48
C LYS A 34 -15.25 -2.25 9.24
N GLY A 35 -14.49 -2.64 10.25
CA GLY A 35 -14.85 -3.74 11.12
C GLY A 35 -13.78 -4.04 12.14
N ARG A 36 -13.73 -5.29 12.58
CA ARG A 36 -12.68 -5.78 13.49
C ARG A 36 -12.04 -7.03 12.90
N ILE A 37 -10.71 -7.08 13.04
CA ILE A 37 -9.89 -8.27 12.76
C ILE A 37 -9.20 -8.63 14.08
N ASN A 38 -9.43 -9.83 14.57
CA ASN A 38 -8.92 -10.26 15.89
C ASN A 38 -9.22 -9.25 17.01
N GLY A 39 -10.45 -8.69 17.02
CA GLY A 39 -10.89 -7.72 18.01
C GLY A 39 -10.36 -6.29 17.82
N LYS A 40 -9.37 -6.06 16.96
CA LYS A 40 -8.81 -4.72 16.68
C LYS A 40 -9.60 -4.02 15.57
N LEU A 41 -9.84 -2.72 15.74
CA LEU A 41 -10.50 -1.91 14.72
C LEU A 41 -9.63 -1.83 13.47
N ALA A 42 -10.22 -2.20 12.35
CA ALA A 42 -9.59 -2.17 11.04
C ALA A 42 -10.51 -1.53 10.00
N SER A 43 -9.92 -0.97 8.97
CA SER A 43 -10.60 -0.56 7.75
C SER A 43 -9.87 -1.12 6.54
N LEU A 44 -10.61 -1.44 5.49
CA LEU A 44 -10.08 -2.00 4.26
C LEU A 44 -10.51 -1.12 3.09
N LEU A 45 -9.53 -0.73 2.28
CA LEU A 45 -9.67 0.14 1.12
C LEU A 45 -9.05 -0.52 -0.12
N HIS A 46 -9.76 -0.49 -1.24
CA HIS A 46 -9.21 -0.86 -2.55
C HIS A 46 -8.90 0.40 -3.35
N THR A 47 -7.66 0.49 -3.81
CA THR A 47 -7.17 1.69 -4.50
C THR A 47 -7.38 1.64 -6.01
N GLY A 48 -7.43 0.43 -6.57
CA GLY A 48 -7.13 0.19 -7.98
C GLY A 48 -5.62 0.02 -8.19
N VAL A 49 -5.25 -0.52 -9.35
CA VAL A 49 -3.86 -0.82 -9.70
C VAL A 49 -3.11 0.45 -10.09
N GLY A 50 -1.86 0.56 -9.65
CA GLY A 50 -0.90 1.60 -10.03
C GLY A 50 -0.69 2.69 -8.99
N LYS A 51 0.48 3.33 -9.04
CA LYS A 51 0.95 4.33 -8.07
C LYS A 51 0.00 5.51 -7.90
N VAL A 52 -0.52 6.03 -9.00
CA VAL A 52 -1.45 7.18 -8.98
C VAL A 52 -2.74 6.82 -8.26
N ASN A 53 -3.31 5.64 -8.52
CA ASN A 53 -4.50 5.17 -7.83
C ASN A 53 -4.23 4.96 -6.33
N ALA A 54 -3.10 4.36 -6.00
CA ALA A 54 -2.68 4.16 -4.61
C ALA A 54 -2.54 5.50 -3.87
N ALA A 55 -1.88 6.49 -4.46
CA ALA A 55 -1.70 7.81 -3.88
C ALA A 55 -3.03 8.53 -3.66
N LEU A 56 -3.89 8.58 -4.66
CA LEU A 56 -5.20 9.25 -4.58
C LEU A 56 -6.12 8.62 -3.54
N ALA A 57 -6.15 7.30 -3.47
CA ALA A 57 -7.01 6.59 -2.51
C ALA A 57 -6.48 6.73 -1.07
N THR A 58 -5.17 6.70 -0.90
CA THR A 58 -4.53 6.89 0.40
C THR A 58 -4.75 8.32 0.91
N GLU A 59 -4.56 9.33 0.06
CA GLU A 59 -4.87 10.72 0.40
C GLU A 59 -6.33 10.91 0.79
N ALA A 60 -7.27 10.37 0.00
CA ALA A 60 -8.69 10.42 0.33
C ALA A 60 -9.03 9.76 1.67
N LEU A 61 -8.32 8.69 2.04
CA LEU A 61 -8.45 8.06 3.34
C LEU A 61 -7.92 8.95 4.46
N LEU A 62 -6.70 9.47 4.31
CA LEU A 62 -6.00 10.23 5.34
C LEU A 62 -6.66 11.60 5.59
N SER A 63 -7.24 12.22 4.58
CA SER A 63 -7.98 13.48 4.71
C SER A 63 -9.24 13.37 5.58
N VAL A 64 -9.85 12.18 5.68
CA VAL A 64 -11.08 11.98 6.48
C VAL A 64 -10.89 11.05 7.68
N ARG A 65 -9.74 10.39 7.80
CA ARG A 65 -9.42 9.43 8.86
C ARG A 65 -7.98 9.60 9.30
N LYS A 66 -7.74 9.33 10.58
CA LYS A 66 -6.39 9.31 11.16
C LYS A 66 -6.11 7.89 11.68
N PRO A 67 -5.73 6.95 10.81
CA PRO A 67 -5.33 5.62 11.27
C PRO A 67 -4.03 5.69 12.06
N VAL A 68 -3.84 4.78 13.01
CA VAL A 68 -2.57 4.66 13.76
C VAL A 68 -1.47 4.00 12.93
N ALA A 69 -1.85 3.27 11.89
CA ALA A 69 -0.96 2.70 10.90
C ALA A 69 -1.70 2.47 9.59
N VAL A 70 -0.98 2.59 8.49
CA VAL A 70 -1.42 2.20 7.15
C VAL A 70 -0.55 1.03 6.71
N ILE A 71 -1.18 -0.06 6.29
CA ILE A 71 -0.50 -1.24 5.76
C ILE A 71 -0.97 -1.43 4.33
N LEU A 72 -0.07 -1.19 3.39
CA LEU A 72 -0.26 -1.54 1.98
C LEU A 72 0.23 -2.98 1.78
N PHE A 73 -0.58 -3.81 1.16
CA PHE A 73 -0.23 -5.21 0.89
C PHE A 73 -0.85 -5.67 -0.43
N GLY A 74 -0.33 -6.77 -0.94
CA GLY A 74 -0.80 -7.37 -2.19
C GLY A 74 -0.03 -8.63 -2.52
N CYS A 75 -0.22 -9.14 -3.71
CA CYS A 75 0.52 -10.28 -4.24
C CYS A 75 1.71 -9.80 -5.06
N GLY A 76 2.87 -10.38 -4.83
CA GLY A 76 4.09 -10.14 -5.61
C GLY A 76 4.65 -11.42 -6.21
N GLY A 77 5.38 -11.30 -7.32
CA GLY A 77 6.17 -12.39 -7.89
C GLY A 77 7.55 -12.44 -7.24
N ALA A 78 8.00 -13.64 -6.90
CA ALA A 78 9.38 -13.87 -6.46
C ALA A 78 10.24 -14.31 -7.65
N TYR A 79 11.48 -13.83 -7.70
CA TYR A 79 12.48 -14.33 -8.63
C TYR A 79 12.92 -15.73 -8.22
N PRO A 80 13.12 -16.67 -9.18
CA PRO A 80 13.38 -18.07 -8.88
C PRO A 80 14.71 -18.34 -8.16
N ASP A 81 15.63 -17.38 -8.19
CA ASP A 81 16.96 -17.45 -7.54
C ASP A 81 16.97 -16.86 -6.12
N ARG A 82 15.80 -16.59 -5.55
CA ARG A 82 15.64 -16.08 -4.18
C ARG A 82 14.96 -17.12 -3.30
N ASP A 83 15.25 -17.06 -2.00
CA ASP A 83 14.73 -17.99 -0.98
C ASP A 83 13.24 -17.71 -0.61
N LEU A 84 12.45 -17.22 -1.56
CA LEU A 84 11.03 -16.98 -1.38
C LEU A 84 10.21 -18.04 -2.11
N ARG A 85 9.22 -18.59 -1.41
CA ARG A 85 8.29 -19.61 -1.92
C ARG A 85 6.87 -19.07 -1.97
N ILE A 86 6.03 -19.73 -2.73
CA ILE A 86 4.59 -19.42 -2.75
C ILE A 86 4.01 -19.57 -1.34
N GLY A 87 3.36 -18.52 -0.86
CA GLY A 87 2.80 -18.44 0.48
C GLY A 87 3.68 -17.72 1.51
N ASP A 88 4.93 -17.42 1.17
CA ASP A 88 5.78 -16.59 2.03
C ASP A 88 5.31 -15.13 2.03
N VAL A 89 5.59 -14.44 3.12
CA VAL A 89 5.29 -13.01 3.28
C VAL A 89 6.59 -12.24 3.29
N ALA A 90 6.75 -11.31 2.34
CA ALA A 90 7.86 -10.37 2.31
C ALA A 90 7.42 -9.03 2.91
N LEU A 91 8.19 -8.51 3.86
CA LEU A 91 8.01 -7.17 4.39
C LEU A 91 9.12 -6.27 3.82
N ALA A 92 8.73 -5.21 3.10
CA ALA A 92 9.67 -4.25 2.55
C ALA A 92 10.35 -3.47 3.70
N SER A 93 11.66 -3.34 3.63
CA SER A 93 12.44 -2.45 4.49
C SER A 93 12.65 -1.08 3.85
N GLU A 94 12.47 -1.00 2.53
CA GLU A 94 12.67 0.21 1.75
C GLU A 94 11.80 0.14 0.48
N GLU A 95 11.28 1.27 0.05
CA GLU A 95 10.54 1.44 -1.19
C GLU A 95 11.29 2.40 -2.12
N ILE A 96 11.50 1.98 -3.37
CA ILE A 96 12.23 2.75 -4.37
C ILE A 96 11.40 2.86 -5.64
N TYR A 97 11.23 4.07 -6.17
CA TYR A 97 10.71 4.25 -7.52
C TYR A 97 11.74 3.82 -8.56
N GLY A 98 11.58 2.61 -9.09
CA GLY A 98 12.48 2.03 -10.07
C GLY A 98 12.25 2.51 -11.51
N ASP A 99 11.15 3.20 -11.75
CA ASP A 99 10.69 3.68 -13.06
C ASP A 99 10.75 5.20 -13.22
N GLU A 100 11.13 5.92 -12.17
CA GLU A 100 11.30 7.39 -12.20
C GLU A 100 12.78 7.76 -12.01
N GLY A 101 13.33 8.49 -12.98
CA GLY A 101 14.73 8.87 -12.97
C GLY A 101 15.27 9.18 -14.36
N VAL A 102 16.58 9.15 -14.51
CA VAL A 102 17.27 9.46 -15.76
C VAL A 102 18.14 8.29 -16.18
N MET A 103 18.02 7.90 -17.47
CA MET A 103 18.93 6.94 -18.08
C MET A 103 20.20 7.67 -18.53
N THR A 104 21.36 7.19 -18.09
CA THR A 104 22.67 7.70 -18.49
C THR A 104 23.52 6.60 -19.15
N PRO A 105 24.62 6.91 -19.82
CA PRO A 105 25.54 5.89 -20.33
C PRO A 105 26.09 4.97 -19.23
N ALA A 106 26.13 5.43 -17.96
CA ALA A 106 26.59 4.67 -16.82
C ALA A 106 25.46 3.87 -16.12
N GLY A 107 24.21 3.95 -16.63
CA GLY A 107 23.04 3.26 -16.10
C GLY A 107 21.96 4.22 -15.60
N PHE A 108 20.94 3.64 -14.94
CA PHE A 108 19.80 4.37 -14.43
C PHE A 108 20.13 5.09 -13.11
N LEU A 109 19.80 6.38 -13.06
CA LEU A 109 19.86 7.20 -11.85
C LEU A 109 18.43 7.48 -11.37
N ASN A 110 18.06 6.96 -10.19
CA ASN A 110 16.76 7.23 -9.58
C ASN A 110 16.64 8.68 -9.09
N MET A 111 15.43 9.08 -8.68
CA MET A 111 15.12 10.44 -8.25
C MET A 111 16.02 10.94 -7.11
N GLN A 112 16.35 10.09 -6.16
CA GLN A 112 17.26 10.45 -5.06
C GLN A 112 18.66 10.80 -5.54
N LYS A 113 19.22 10.02 -6.49
CA LYS A 113 20.56 10.24 -7.05
C LYS A 113 20.66 11.51 -7.88
N ILE A 114 19.57 11.96 -8.47
CA ILE A 114 19.52 13.22 -9.25
C ILE A 114 19.09 14.44 -8.43
N GLY A 115 18.93 14.28 -7.10
CA GLY A 115 18.67 15.40 -6.20
C GLY A 115 17.20 15.78 -6.02
N PHE A 116 16.26 14.90 -6.41
CA PHE A 116 14.82 15.07 -6.23
C PHE A 116 14.23 13.93 -5.41
N PRO A 117 14.60 13.77 -4.14
CA PRO A 117 14.03 12.74 -3.29
C PRO A 117 12.52 12.99 -3.09
N LEU A 118 11.73 11.92 -3.00
CA LEU A 118 10.28 12.01 -2.81
C LEU A 118 9.88 12.42 -1.40
N CYS A 119 10.72 12.11 -0.43
CA CYS A 119 10.68 12.64 0.93
C CYS A 119 12.10 12.76 1.48
N SER A 120 12.34 13.75 2.30
CA SER A 120 13.58 13.90 3.06
C SER A 120 13.32 13.51 4.52
N ASN A 121 14.38 13.10 5.22
CA ASN A 121 14.30 12.80 6.66
C ASN A 121 13.97 14.05 7.51
N ASP A 122 13.99 15.24 6.90
CA ASP A 122 13.68 16.51 7.57
C ASP A 122 12.16 16.80 7.59
N ASP A 123 11.35 15.98 6.90
CA ASP A 123 9.89 16.13 6.80
C ASP A 123 9.12 15.20 7.77
N ALA A 124 9.80 14.54 8.73
CA ALA A 124 9.21 13.57 9.66
C ALA A 124 9.09 14.12 11.09
#